data_8b4c0871a183e95ab650ea926ed4b31c
#
_entry.id   8b4c0871a183e95ab650ea926ed4b31c
#
_cell.length_a   1.000
_cell.length_b   1.000
_cell.length_c   1.000
_cell.angle_alpha   90.00
_cell.angle_beta   90.00
_cell.angle_gamma   90.00
#
_symmetry.space_group_name_H-M   'P 1'
#
loop_
_entity.id
_entity.type
_entity.pdbx_description
1 polymer ?
#
loop_
_entity_poly.entity_id
_entity_poly.type
_entity_poly.pdbx_seq_one_letter_code
_entity_poly.pdbx_strand_id
1 'polypeptide(L)'
;MKKVHFLILLFSLFITSAFSQDKVTLSGIVKDQKSNETLIGLTIAFENNTITRTTLTNEYGFYSISLPKGEYTVLINSLSYTGFSETITLDSNTKKDFTLTEKTNEIEQVVVVGNSKKLQIDKPEMSVNKLTIAQIKAMPAILGEVDVIKSILTLPGVTNAG
;
A
#
# COMPACT_ATOMS: atom_id res chain seq x y z
N MET A 1 -32.30 47.83 43.65
CA MET A 1 -31.31 47.51 42.56
C MET A 1 -30.50 46.24 42.87
N LYS A 2 -29.94 46.06 44.06
CA LYS A 2 -29.12 44.86 44.40
C LYS A 2 -29.86 43.54 44.26
N LYS A 3 -31.17 43.46 44.58
CA LYS A 3 -32.00 42.25 44.43
C LYS A 3 -32.23 41.85 42.97
N VAL A 4 -32.31 42.81 42.04
CA VAL A 4 -32.48 42.56 40.61
C VAL A 4 -31.21 41.99 40.02
N HIS A 5 -30.04 42.51 40.38
CA HIS A 5 -28.75 41.98 39.93
C HIS A 5 -28.50 40.55 40.43
N PHE A 6 -28.91 40.26 41.66
CA PHE A 6 -28.84 38.90 42.21
C PHE A 6 -29.76 37.91 41.46
N LEU A 7 -30.95 38.36 41.07
CA LEU A 7 -31.87 37.54 40.27
C LEU A 7 -31.32 37.24 38.85
N ILE A 8 -30.71 38.25 38.22
CA ILE A 8 -30.08 38.09 36.89
C ILE A 8 -28.87 37.15 36.98
N LEU A 9 -28.06 37.23 38.03
CA LEU A 9 -26.92 36.33 38.26
C LEU A 9 -27.41 34.90 38.49
N LEU A 10 -28.47 34.69 39.24
CA LEU A 10 -29.07 33.38 39.48
C LEU A 10 -29.62 32.77 38.16
N PHE A 11 -30.29 33.59 37.33
CA PHE A 11 -30.81 33.18 36.03
C PHE A 11 -29.70 32.83 35.03
N SER A 12 -28.60 33.57 35.06
CA SER A 12 -27.43 33.30 34.25
C SER A 12 -26.77 31.93 34.57
N LEU A 13 -26.84 31.50 35.84
CA LEU A 13 -26.27 30.22 36.26
C LEU A 13 -27.11 29.01 35.76
N PHE A 14 -28.39 29.20 35.48
CA PHE A 14 -29.26 28.14 34.93
C PHE A 14 -29.05 27.89 33.44
N ILE A 15 -28.53 28.82 32.67
CA ILE A 15 -28.37 28.73 31.23
C ILE A 15 -27.18 27.83 30.84
N THR A 16 -26.21 27.64 31.73
CA THR A 16 -24.96 26.86 31.41
C THR A 16 -25.17 25.34 31.46
N SER A 17 -26.29 24.84 31.94
CA SER A 17 -26.54 23.39 32.10
C SER A 17 -27.13 22.70 30.86
N ALA A 18 -27.44 23.44 29.77
CA ALA A 18 -28.28 22.93 28.68
C ALA A 18 -27.55 22.20 27.55
N PHE A 19 -26.23 22.10 27.55
CA PHE A 19 -25.44 21.49 26.45
C PHE A 19 -24.85 20.14 26.83
N SER A 20 -25.64 19.23 27.43
CA SER A 20 -25.21 17.83 27.47
C SER A 20 -25.47 17.18 26.12
N GLN A 21 -24.42 17.02 25.34
CA GLN A 21 -24.51 16.21 24.12
C GLN A 21 -24.66 14.75 24.51
N ASP A 22 -25.83 14.16 24.22
CA ASP A 22 -26.08 12.73 24.38
C ASP A 22 -25.10 11.95 23.50
N LYS A 23 -24.08 11.37 24.13
CA LYS A 23 -23.13 10.48 23.47
C LYS A 23 -23.62 9.05 23.60
N VAL A 24 -23.48 8.31 22.52
CA VAL A 24 -23.72 6.87 22.45
C VAL A 24 -22.43 6.16 22.16
N THR A 25 -22.31 4.95 22.69
CA THR A 25 -21.11 4.13 22.47
C THR A 25 -21.40 3.08 21.42
N LEU A 26 -20.57 3.06 20.39
CA LEU A 26 -20.50 2.00 19.41
C LEU A 26 -19.30 1.12 19.74
N SER A 27 -19.50 -0.19 19.79
CA SER A 27 -18.45 -1.17 20.04
C SER A 27 -18.66 -2.41 19.20
N GLY A 28 -17.61 -3.20 19.00
CA GLY A 28 -17.69 -4.45 18.25
C GLY A 28 -16.32 -5.04 17.99
N ILE A 29 -16.28 -6.05 17.15
CA ILE A 29 -15.06 -6.76 16.75
C ILE A 29 -14.92 -6.68 15.23
N VAL A 30 -13.69 -6.50 14.77
CA VAL A 30 -13.35 -6.56 13.35
C VAL A 30 -12.70 -7.90 13.03
N LYS A 31 -13.18 -8.59 12.00
CA LYS A 31 -12.75 -9.93 11.61
C LYS A 31 -12.44 -10.02 10.13
N ASP A 32 -11.58 -10.97 9.80
CA ASP A 32 -11.39 -11.43 8.43
C ASP A 32 -12.56 -12.31 7.98
N GLN A 33 -12.99 -12.14 6.75
CA GLN A 33 -14.14 -12.87 6.18
C GLN A 33 -13.85 -14.36 5.95
N LYS A 34 -12.62 -14.71 5.61
CA LYS A 34 -12.25 -16.08 5.26
C LYS A 34 -11.79 -16.88 6.47
N SER A 35 -10.90 -16.32 7.26
CA SER A 35 -10.29 -17.00 8.41
C SER A 35 -11.10 -16.85 9.70
N ASN A 36 -12.03 -15.89 9.78
CA ASN A 36 -12.70 -15.45 11.02
C ASN A 36 -11.74 -14.97 12.12
N GLU A 37 -10.48 -14.73 11.79
CA GLU A 37 -9.49 -14.17 12.71
C GLU A 37 -9.82 -12.71 13.02
N THR A 38 -9.53 -12.30 14.25
CA THR A 38 -9.73 -10.92 14.67
C THR A 38 -8.59 -10.04 14.19
N LEU A 39 -8.95 -8.85 13.68
CA LEU A 39 -7.99 -7.94 13.05
C LEU A 39 -7.52 -6.86 14.03
N ILE A 40 -6.23 -6.87 14.31
CA ILE A 40 -5.56 -6.05 15.31
C ILE A 40 -5.02 -4.76 14.67
N GLY A 41 -5.08 -3.64 15.40
CA GLY A 41 -4.42 -2.40 15.01
C GLY A 41 -5.04 -1.71 13.78
N LEU A 42 -6.27 -2.08 13.38
CA LEU A 42 -6.96 -1.42 12.29
C LEU A 42 -7.54 -0.08 12.72
N THR A 43 -7.34 0.93 11.90
CA THR A 43 -7.96 2.24 12.08
C THR A 43 -9.37 2.24 11.48
N ILE A 44 -10.35 2.58 12.30
CA ILE A 44 -11.75 2.77 11.91
C ILE A 44 -12.06 4.25 12.01
N ALA A 45 -12.45 4.87 10.91
CA ALA A 45 -12.89 6.25 10.86
C ALA A 45 -14.43 6.31 10.82
N PHE A 46 -15.00 7.25 11.57
CA PHE A 46 -16.41 7.56 11.62
C PHE A 46 -16.57 9.01 11.20
N GLU A 47 -17.21 9.22 10.08
CA GLU A 47 -17.36 10.53 9.46
C GLU A 47 -18.82 10.92 9.33
N ASN A 48 -19.11 12.15 9.65
CA ASN A 48 -20.36 12.81 9.31
C ASN A 48 -20.06 14.22 8.78
N ASN A 49 -21.11 14.98 8.45
CA ASN A 49 -20.96 16.32 7.88
C ASN A 49 -20.25 17.33 8.81
N THR A 50 -20.09 17.00 10.09
CA THR A 50 -19.60 17.95 11.10
C THR A 50 -18.30 17.49 11.75
N ILE A 51 -18.11 16.19 11.96
CA ILE A 51 -16.97 15.63 12.69
C ILE A 51 -16.47 14.35 12.05
N THR A 52 -15.14 14.17 12.14
CA THR A 52 -14.49 12.89 11.89
C THR A 52 -13.85 12.41 13.19
N ARG A 53 -14.09 11.16 13.55
CA ARG A 53 -13.51 10.49 14.72
C ARG A 53 -12.94 9.15 14.33
N THR A 54 -11.81 8.79 14.94
CA THR A 54 -11.13 7.53 14.66
C THR A 54 -10.95 6.73 15.95
N THR A 55 -10.91 5.41 15.80
CA THR A 55 -10.53 4.46 16.85
C THR A 55 -9.67 3.35 16.25
N LEU A 56 -8.96 2.61 17.09
CA LEU A 56 -8.10 1.48 16.70
C LEU A 56 -8.66 0.20 17.32
N THR A 57 -8.52 -0.91 16.58
CA THR A 57 -8.80 -2.22 17.17
C THR A 57 -7.65 -2.65 18.08
N ASN A 58 -8.00 -3.25 19.24
CA ASN A 58 -7.04 -3.78 20.21
C ASN A 58 -6.51 -5.17 19.81
N GLU A 59 -5.75 -5.82 20.71
CA GLU A 59 -5.17 -7.17 20.52
C GLU A 59 -6.21 -8.27 20.27
N TYR A 60 -7.46 -8.02 20.62
CA TYR A 60 -8.57 -8.94 20.38
C TYR A 60 -9.45 -8.54 19.20
N GLY A 61 -8.98 -7.56 18.38
CA GLY A 61 -9.77 -7.00 17.29
C GLY A 61 -10.99 -6.18 17.75
N PHE A 62 -11.11 -5.90 19.05
CA PHE A 62 -12.21 -5.13 19.61
C PHE A 62 -11.97 -3.63 19.47
N TYR A 63 -13.03 -2.89 19.14
CA TYR A 63 -13.04 -1.45 19.10
C TYR A 63 -14.18 -0.89 19.96
N SER A 64 -14.01 0.33 20.44
CA SER A 64 -15.05 1.08 21.13
C SER A 64 -14.84 2.57 20.90
N ILE A 65 -15.93 3.28 20.64
CA ILE A 65 -15.92 4.72 20.42
C ILE A 65 -17.22 5.35 20.91
N SER A 66 -17.13 6.53 21.53
CA SER A 66 -18.29 7.31 21.96
C SER A 66 -18.48 8.50 21.02
N LEU A 67 -19.65 8.55 20.39
CA LEU A 67 -20.03 9.55 19.40
C LEU A 67 -21.35 10.22 19.79
N PRO A 68 -21.61 11.47 19.37
CA PRO A 68 -22.96 12.04 19.42
C PRO A 68 -23.94 11.18 18.62
N LYS A 69 -25.22 11.24 18.96
CA LYS A 69 -26.28 10.62 18.14
C LYS A 69 -26.29 11.19 16.74
N GLY A 70 -26.53 10.36 15.74
CA GLY A 70 -26.58 10.78 14.34
C GLY A 70 -26.19 9.68 13.35
N GLU A 71 -26.13 10.07 12.10
CA GLU A 71 -25.72 9.21 11.00
C GLU A 71 -24.21 9.38 10.75
N TYR A 72 -23.51 8.26 10.57
CA TYR A 72 -22.07 8.19 10.34
C TYR A 72 -21.73 7.25 9.21
N THR A 73 -20.81 7.66 8.35
CA THR A 73 -20.13 6.77 7.41
C THR A 73 -18.92 6.17 8.11
N VAL A 74 -18.91 4.86 8.23
CA VAL A 74 -17.78 4.09 8.75
C VAL A 74 -16.85 3.76 7.62
N LEU A 75 -15.58 4.11 7.78
CA LEU A 75 -14.52 3.84 6.80
C LEU A 75 -13.41 3.03 7.48
N ILE A 76 -13.06 1.90 6.88
CA ILE A 76 -11.92 1.09 7.32
C ILE A 76 -10.98 0.92 6.13
N ASN A 77 -9.80 1.52 6.22
CA ASN A 77 -8.77 1.42 5.17
C ASN A 77 -7.55 0.68 5.69
N SER A 78 -7.11 -0.31 4.95
CA SER A 78 -5.92 -1.10 5.26
C SER A 78 -5.13 -1.42 4.00
N LEU A 79 -3.82 -1.66 4.14
CA LEU A 79 -2.98 -2.11 3.03
C LEU A 79 -3.32 -3.53 2.60
N SER A 80 -3.68 -4.39 3.56
CA SER A 80 -3.93 -5.82 3.35
C SER A 80 -5.39 -6.16 3.09
N TYR A 81 -6.33 -5.25 3.39
CA TYR A 81 -7.77 -5.48 3.25
C TYR A 81 -8.40 -4.52 2.26
N THR A 82 -9.44 -4.98 1.59
CA THR A 82 -10.26 -4.14 0.71
C THR A 82 -10.92 -3.06 1.53
N GLY A 83 -10.91 -1.80 1.05
CA GLY A 83 -11.54 -0.68 1.73
C GLY A 83 -13.02 -0.98 2.02
N PHE A 84 -13.43 -0.77 3.26
CA PHE A 84 -14.80 -0.96 3.73
C PHE A 84 -15.46 0.39 3.97
N SER A 85 -16.69 0.56 3.50
CA SER A 85 -17.50 1.75 3.73
C SER A 85 -18.94 1.35 3.98
N GLU A 86 -19.51 1.80 5.09
CA GLU A 86 -20.91 1.54 5.45
C GLU A 86 -21.49 2.75 6.22
N THR A 87 -22.73 3.12 5.93
CA THR A 87 -23.43 4.17 6.66
C THR A 87 -24.27 3.54 7.76
N ILE A 88 -24.14 4.06 8.98
CA ILE A 88 -24.86 3.59 10.17
C ILE A 88 -25.52 4.75 10.90
N THR A 89 -26.68 4.51 11.50
CA THR A 89 -27.38 5.46 12.38
C THR A 89 -27.17 5.07 13.83
N LEU A 90 -26.72 6.00 14.67
CA LEU A 90 -26.45 5.81 16.08
C LEU A 90 -27.45 6.59 16.93
N ASP A 91 -28.50 5.91 17.44
CA ASP A 91 -29.51 6.49 18.34
C ASP A 91 -29.32 6.05 19.80
N SER A 92 -28.66 4.91 20.00
CA SER A 92 -28.38 4.29 21.30
C SER A 92 -27.06 3.55 21.31
N ASN A 93 -26.64 3.07 22.47
CA ASN A 93 -25.47 2.20 22.58
C ASN A 93 -25.67 0.95 21.71
N THR A 94 -24.81 0.75 20.76
CA THR A 94 -24.94 -0.28 19.74
C THR A 94 -23.69 -1.13 19.70
N LYS A 95 -23.88 -2.43 19.49
CA LYS A 95 -22.79 -3.36 19.19
C LYS A 95 -22.87 -3.73 17.73
N LYS A 96 -21.78 -3.52 16.98
CA LYS A 96 -21.68 -3.86 15.56
C LYS A 96 -20.31 -4.44 15.24
N ASP A 97 -20.30 -5.62 14.67
CA ASP A 97 -19.09 -6.28 14.19
C ASP A 97 -18.89 -5.96 12.69
N PHE A 98 -17.65 -5.79 12.26
CA PHE A 98 -17.28 -5.58 10.87
C PHE A 98 -16.48 -6.76 10.35
N THR A 99 -16.73 -7.10 9.09
CA THR A 99 -16.00 -8.18 8.41
C THR A 99 -15.32 -7.61 7.18
N LEU A 100 -14.02 -7.85 7.05
CA LEU A 100 -13.20 -7.34 5.95
C LEU A 100 -12.74 -8.48 5.05
N THR A 101 -12.64 -8.19 3.77
CA THR A 101 -12.09 -9.11 2.77
C THR A 101 -10.64 -8.76 2.49
N GLU A 102 -9.76 -9.74 2.57
CA GLU A 102 -8.36 -9.59 2.23
C GLU A 102 -8.18 -9.17 0.77
N LYS A 103 -7.27 -8.23 0.51
CA LYS A 103 -6.86 -7.90 -0.86
C LYS A 103 -6.07 -9.06 -1.42
N THR A 104 -6.61 -9.74 -2.41
CA THR A 104 -5.82 -10.63 -3.25
C THR A 104 -4.97 -9.75 -4.17
N ASN A 105 -3.74 -9.45 -3.78
CA ASN A 105 -2.77 -8.94 -4.74
C ASN A 105 -2.45 -10.14 -5.65
N GLU A 106 -3.16 -10.27 -6.76
CA GLU A 106 -2.61 -11.00 -7.90
C GLU A 106 -1.37 -10.22 -8.31
N ILE A 107 -0.22 -10.70 -7.85
CA ILE A 107 1.05 -10.31 -8.44
C ILE A 107 0.92 -10.88 -9.86
N GLU A 108 0.54 -10.03 -10.82
CA GLU A 108 0.71 -10.36 -12.22
C GLU A 108 2.16 -10.82 -12.34
N GLN A 109 2.32 -12.11 -12.59
CA GLN A 109 3.62 -12.67 -12.88
C GLN A 109 4.12 -11.89 -14.10
N VAL A 110 4.94 -10.87 -13.86
CA VAL A 110 5.69 -10.22 -14.93
C VAL A 110 6.58 -11.30 -15.48
N VAL A 111 6.08 -12.01 -16.47
CA VAL A 111 6.89 -12.84 -17.34
C VAL A 111 7.78 -11.84 -18.07
N VAL A 112 8.91 -11.54 -17.47
CA VAL A 112 10.00 -10.90 -18.17
C VAL A 112 10.39 -11.89 -19.25
N VAL A 113 9.75 -11.75 -20.42
CA VAL A 113 10.27 -12.32 -21.64
C VAL A 113 11.55 -11.55 -21.94
N GLY A 114 12.58 -11.86 -21.17
CA GLY A 114 13.91 -11.49 -21.55
C GLY A 114 14.10 -12.14 -22.91
N ASN A 115 14.34 -11.34 -23.95
CA ASN A 115 15.07 -11.77 -25.11
C ASN A 115 16.45 -12.20 -24.60
N SER A 116 16.49 -13.29 -23.86
CA SER A 116 17.69 -14.01 -23.64
C SER A 116 18.10 -14.49 -25.04
N LYS A 117 18.96 -13.72 -25.74
CA LYS A 117 19.92 -14.37 -26.62
C LYS A 117 20.33 -15.58 -25.81
N LYS A 118 19.89 -16.77 -26.24
CA LYS A 118 20.38 -18.05 -25.71
C LYS A 118 21.90 -17.91 -25.65
N LEU A 119 22.42 -17.55 -24.50
CA LEU A 119 23.80 -17.83 -24.18
C LEU A 119 23.85 -19.35 -24.22
N GLN A 120 24.35 -19.89 -25.33
CA GLN A 120 24.70 -21.29 -25.42
C GLN A 120 25.81 -21.54 -24.39
N ILE A 121 25.39 -21.87 -23.16
CA ILE A 121 26.31 -22.27 -22.09
C ILE A 121 26.62 -23.78 -22.22
N ASP A 122 26.54 -24.33 -23.41
CA ASP A 122 26.75 -25.77 -23.61
C ASP A 122 28.21 -26.22 -23.62
N LYS A 123 29.17 -25.30 -23.64
CA LYS A 123 30.58 -25.65 -23.46
C LYS A 123 31.33 -24.49 -22.80
N PRO A 124 32.06 -24.70 -21.71
CA PRO A 124 32.99 -23.72 -21.18
C PRO A 124 34.16 -23.57 -22.17
N GLU A 125 34.03 -22.68 -23.13
CA GLU A 125 35.13 -22.33 -24.02
C GLU A 125 36.06 -21.36 -23.31
N MET A 126 36.99 -21.86 -22.55
CA MET A 126 38.05 -21.06 -21.97
C MET A 126 39.06 -20.72 -23.06
N SER A 127 39.42 -19.42 -23.20
CA SER A 127 40.47 -18.90 -24.09
C SER A 127 40.19 -18.98 -25.61
N VAL A 128 38.91 -18.95 -26.02
CA VAL A 128 38.58 -18.87 -27.45
C VAL A 128 38.22 -17.44 -27.83
N ASN A 129 39.04 -16.77 -28.62
CA ASN A 129 38.73 -15.49 -29.22
C ASN A 129 37.99 -15.72 -30.55
N LYS A 130 36.69 -15.34 -30.60
CA LYS A 130 35.84 -15.45 -31.78
C LYS A 130 35.76 -14.10 -32.50
N LEU A 131 36.22 -14.02 -33.73
CA LEU A 131 36.02 -12.88 -34.62
C LEU A 131 34.76 -13.13 -35.46
N THR A 132 33.78 -12.26 -35.35
CA THR A 132 32.61 -12.30 -36.21
C THR A 132 32.87 -11.60 -37.54
N ILE A 133 32.20 -12.02 -38.61
CA ILE A 133 32.32 -11.42 -39.94
C ILE A 133 32.00 -9.90 -39.90
N ALA A 134 31.10 -9.48 -39.02
CA ALA A 134 30.77 -8.07 -38.82
C ALA A 134 31.96 -7.28 -38.23
N GLN A 135 32.72 -7.86 -37.31
CA GLN A 135 33.91 -7.24 -36.73
C GLN A 135 35.06 -7.16 -37.76
N ILE A 136 35.22 -8.20 -38.56
CA ILE A 136 36.23 -8.20 -39.64
C ILE A 136 35.93 -7.11 -40.68
N LYS A 137 34.66 -6.93 -41.07
CA LYS A 137 34.25 -5.88 -42.02
C LYS A 137 34.33 -4.46 -41.45
N ALA A 138 34.28 -4.32 -40.13
CA ALA A 138 34.38 -3.01 -39.46
C ALA A 138 35.86 -2.57 -39.25
N MET A 139 36.84 -3.44 -39.50
CA MET A 139 38.25 -3.07 -39.41
C MET A 139 38.67 -2.22 -40.60
N PRO A 140 39.46 -1.15 -40.37
CA PRO A 140 39.93 -0.30 -41.45
C PRO A 140 40.79 -1.13 -42.44
N ALA A 141 40.44 -1.11 -43.73
CA ALA A 141 41.19 -1.75 -44.79
C ALA A 141 42.51 -0.99 -45.03
N ILE A 142 43.62 -1.62 -44.77
CA ILE A 142 44.93 -1.09 -45.14
C ILE A 142 45.21 -1.52 -46.57
N LEU A 143 45.26 -0.55 -47.49
CA LEU A 143 45.46 -0.75 -48.96
C LEU A 143 44.19 -1.22 -49.70
N GLY A 144 42.99 -1.02 -49.19
CA GLY A 144 41.78 -1.18 -50.00
C GLY A 144 41.12 -2.56 -49.94
N GLU A 145 41.74 -3.56 -49.34
CA GLU A 145 41.14 -4.88 -49.14
C GLU A 145 41.12 -5.29 -47.66
N VAL A 146 40.02 -5.91 -47.24
CA VAL A 146 39.90 -6.46 -45.89
C VAL A 146 40.59 -7.82 -45.83
N ASP A 147 41.79 -7.84 -45.31
CA ASP A 147 42.60 -9.06 -45.18
C ASP A 147 42.29 -9.77 -43.86
N VAL A 148 41.63 -10.92 -43.96
CA VAL A 148 41.23 -11.74 -42.80
C VAL A 148 42.46 -12.22 -42.01
N ILE A 149 43.58 -12.50 -42.68
CA ILE A 149 44.79 -12.99 -42.05
C ILE A 149 45.42 -11.90 -41.18
N LYS A 150 45.46 -10.67 -41.66
CA LYS A 150 45.92 -9.53 -40.86
C LYS A 150 45.03 -9.23 -39.69
N SER A 151 43.69 -9.43 -39.80
CA SER A 151 42.77 -9.29 -38.73
C SER A 151 42.99 -10.32 -37.60
N ILE A 152 43.42 -11.53 -37.95
CA ILE A 152 43.75 -12.57 -36.96
C ILE A 152 45.02 -12.22 -36.18
N LEU A 153 46.00 -11.57 -36.81
CA LEU A 153 47.24 -11.15 -36.15
C LEU A 153 47.03 -10.04 -35.09
N THR A 154 45.88 -9.38 -35.07
CA THR A 154 45.55 -8.39 -34.05
C THR A 154 45.00 -9.03 -32.78
N LEU A 155 44.73 -10.33 -32.77
CA LEU A 155 44.25 -11.04 -31.59
C LEU A 155 45.35 -11.25 -30.55
N PRO A 156 45.08 -11.10 -29.27
CA PRO A 156 46.07 -11.37 -28.23
C PRO A 156 46.49 -12.83 -28.26
N GLY A 157 47.82 -13.08 -28.31
CA GLY A 157 48.41 -14.42 -28.32
C GLY A 157 48.66 -15.01 -29.69
N VAL A 158 48.41 -14.28 -30.81
CA VAL A 158 48.77 -14.68 -32.16
C VAL A 158 50.06 -13.99 -32.58
N THR A 159 51.09 -14.78 -32.92
CA THR A 159 52.36 -14.28 -33.44
C THR A 159 52.56 -14.78 -34.82
N ASN A 160 53.20 -13.97 -35.69
CA ASN A 160 53.64 -14.39 -37.02
C ASN A 160 54.89 -15.22 -36.87
N ALA A 161 54.83 -16.51 -37.21
CA ALA A 161 55.99 -17.36 -37.36
C ALA A 161 56.58 -17.11 -38.80
N GLY A 162 57.38 -16.05 -38.89
CA GLY A 162 57.96 -15.58 -40.12
C GLY A 162 58.85 -16.58 -40.83
#